data_36ac59de19f7ae88c7d58cd0adf4b87d
#
_entry.id   36ac59de19f7ae88c7d58cd0adf4b87d
#
_cell.length_a   1.000
_cell.length_b   1.000
_cell.length_c   1.000
_cell.angle_alpha   90.00
_cell.angle_beta   90.00
_cell.angle_gamma   90.00
#
_symmetry.space_group_name_H-M   'P 1'
#
loop_
_entity.id
_entity.type
_entity.pdbx_description
1 polymer ?
#
loop_
_entity_poly.entity_id
_entity_poly.type
_entity_poly.pdbx_seq_one_letter_code
_entity_poly.pdbx_strand_id
1 'polypeptide(L)' 'MYILKENVDFKMNQTIASEVIGLSQPTLSNILNRKVACRKVVAFCIVKYIDENAEIEDYFEKIEKKGE' A
#
# COMPACT_ATOMS: atom_id res chain seq x y z
N MET A 1 7.99 8.35 -1.18
CA MET A 1 6.99 7.63 -0.36
C MET A 1 5.65 7.66 -1.04
N TYR A 2 4.82 6.69 -0.79
CA TYR A 2 3.48 6.57 -1.37
C TYR A 2 2.47 6.36 -0.27
N ILE A 3 1.31 6.98 -0.42
CA ILE A 3 0.20 6.80 0.52
C ILE A 3 -1.04 6.39 -0.25
N LEU A 4 -1.86 5.54 0.36
CA LEU A 4 -3.08 5.05 -0.27
C LEU A 4 -4.06 6.21 -0.48
N LYS A 5 -4.66 6.25 -1.66
CA LYS A 5 -5.65 7.29 -1.99
C LYS A 5 -6.91 7.11 -1.14
N GLU A 6 -7.54 8.23 -0.80
CA GLU A 6 -8.73 8.21 0.06
C GLU A 6 -9.93 7.53 -0.59
N ASN A 7 -10.03 7.61 -1.90
CA ASN A 7 -11.17 7.05 -2.62
C ASN A 7 -11.00 5.58 -2.99
N VAL A 8 -9.94 4.95 -2.50
CA VAL A 8 -9.66 3.54 -2.78
C VAL A 8 -9.99 2.73 -1.53
N ASP A 9 -10.77 1.69 -1.72
CA ASP A 9 -11.15 0.78 -0.65
C ASP A 9 -10.80 -0.64 -1.04
N PHE A 10 -9.92 -1.25 -0.25
CA PHE A 10 -9.49 -2.61 -0.49
C PHE A 10 -10.16 -3.56 0.48
N LYS A 11 -10.80 -4.56 -0.07
CA LYS A 11 -11.31 -5.67 0.73
C LYS A 11 -10.41 -6.86 0.48
N MET A 12 -9.47 -7.06 1.38
CA MET A 12 -8.55 -8.19 1.27
C MET A 12 -8.40 -8.86 2.63
N ASN A 13 -8.04 -10.12 2.59
CA ASN A 13 -7.67 -10.83 3.81
C ASN A 13 -6.26 -10.40 4.20
N GLN A 14 -6.17 -9.55 5.23
CA GLN A 14 -4.89 -8.98 5.64
C GLN A 14 -3.90 -10.03 6.13
N THR A 15 -4.38 -11.12 6.70
CA THR A 15 -3.50 -12.19 7.15
C THR A 15 -2.77 -12.83 5.98
N ILE A 16 -3.52 -13.20 4.96
CA ILE A 16 -2.93 -13.81 3.76
C ILE A 16 -2.08 -12.80 3.01
N ALA A 17 -2.60 -11.59 2.84
CA ALA A 17 -1.87 -10.53 2.12
C ALA A 17 -0.54 -10.21 2.79
N SER A 18 -0.51 -10.13 4.12
CA SER A 18 0.74 -9.82 4.82
C SER A 18 1.79 -10.92 4.60
N GLU A 19 1.37 -12.17 4.56
CA GLU A 19 2.28 -13.27 4.29
C GLU A 19 2.83 -13.23 2.86
N VAL A 20 1.96 -12.99 1.89
CA VAL A 20 2.34 -12.93 0.48
C VAL A 20 3.27 -11.75 0.20
N ILE A 21 2.94 -10.60 0.75
CA ILE A 21 3.70 -9.36 0.53
C ILE A 21 4.99 -9.35 1.37
N GLY A 22 4.97 -10.01 2.53
CA GLY A 22 6.13 -10.05 3.42
C GLY A 22 6.14 -8.93 4.45
N LEU A 23 4.96 -8.43 4.81
CA LEU A 23 4.81 -7.40 5.83
C LEU A 23 4.11 -7.98 7.05
N SER A 24 4.34 -7.38 8.22
CA SER A 24 3.54 -7.73 9.39
C SER A 24 2.12 -7.20 9.22
N GLN A 25 1.14 -7.85 9.87
CA GLN A 25 -0.24 -7.42 9.80
C GLN A 25 -0.44 -5.98 10.28
N PRO A 26 0.15 -5.56 11.42
CA PRO A 26 0.03 -4.17 11.85
C PRO A 26 0.57 -3.18 10.83
N THR A 27 1.69 -3.49 10.21
CA THR A 27 2.27 -2.63 9.19
C THR A 27 1.34 -2.49 7.99
N LEU A 28 0.84 -3.61 7.49
CA LEU A 28 -0.10 -3.60 6.37
C LEU A 28 -1.37 -2.82 6.72
N SER A 29 -1.92 -3.07 7.90
CA SER A 29 -3.11 -2.38 8.37
C SER A 29 -2.90 -0.86 8.41
N ASN A 30 -1.76 -0.41 8.93
CA ASN A 30 -1.45 1.01 8.99
C ASN A 30 -1.37 1.63 7.60
N ILE A 31 -0.81 0.93 6.64
CA ILE A 31 -0.73 1.40 5.26
C ILE A 31 -2.12 1.50 4.65
N LEU A 32 -2.95 0.47 4.82
CA LEU A 32 -4.29 0.43 4.25
C LEU A 32 -5.23 1.45 4.91
N ASN A 33 -4.96 1.82 6.15
CA ASN A 33 -5.74 2.83 6.86
C ASN A 33 -5.18 4.25 6.70
N ARG A 34 -4.18 4.41 5.85
CA ARG A 34 -3.55 5.70 5.54
C ARG A 34 -2.88 6.36 6.72
N LYS A 35 -2.49 5.56 7.71
CA LYS A 35 -1.78 6.08 8.89
C LYS A 35 -0.31 6.33 8.61
N VAL A 36 0.26 5.59 7.67
CA VAL A 36 1.66 5.73 7.29
C VAL A 36 1.80 5.62 5.79
N ALA A 37 2.82 6.27 5.26
CA ALA A 37 3.21 6.10 3.87
C ALA A 37 4.15 4.91 3.75
N CYS A 38 4.33 4.40 2.54
CA CYS A 38 5.20 3.27 2.29
C CYS A 38 6.13 3.57 1.12
N ARG A 39 7.15 2.74 0.99
CA ARG A 39 8.10 2.84 -0.12
C ARG A 39 7.45 2.33 -1.41
N LYS A 40 8.02 2.75 -2.54
CA LYS A 40 7.53 2.34 -3.85
C LYS A 40 7.42 0.82 -3.98
N VAL A 41 8.42 0.08 -3.52
CA VAL A 41 8.42 -1.37 -3.65
C VAL A 41 7.27 -2.00 -2.85
N VAL A 42 6.95 -1.45 -1.68
CA VAL A 42 5.84 -1.94 -0.86
C VAL A 42 4.52 -1.63 -1.54
N ALA A 43 4.35 -0.39 -2.02
CA ALA A 43 3.13 -0.02 -2.75
C ALA A 43 2.95 -0.89 -3.99
N PHE A 44 4.03 -1.14 -4.71
CA PHE A 44 4.01 -2.00 -5.89
C PHE A 44 3.51 -3.41 -5.52
N CYS A 45 4.05 -3.99 -4.45
CA CYS A 45 3.63 -5.32 -4.01
C CYS A 45 2.16 -5.36 -3.64
N ILE A 46 1.66 -4.35 -2.94
CA ILE A 46 0.27 -4.28 -2.55
C ILE A 46 -0.63 -4.19 -3.79
N VAL A 47 -0.29 -3.31 -4.72
CA VAL A 47 -1.09 -3.12 -5.94
C VAL A 47 -1.10 -4.40 -6.77
N LYS A 48 0.05 -5.03 -6.95
CA LYS A 48 0.11 -6.26 -7.75
C LYS A 48 -0.61 -7.43 -7.08
N TYR A 49 -0.69 -7.44 -5.78
CA TYR A 49 -1.46 -8.44 -5.07
C TYR A 49 -2.96 -8.30 -5.36
N ILE A 50 -3.44 -7.07 -5.48
CA ILE A 50 -4.85 -6.78 -5.70
C ILE A 50 -5.21 -6.91 -7.18
N ASP A 51 -4.39 -6.34 -8.06
CA ASP A 51 -4.62 -6.34 -9.51
C ASP A 51 -3.27 -6.25 -10.21
N GLU A 52 -2.83 -7.36 -10.77
CA GLU A 52 -1.52 -7.43 -11.41
C GLU A 52 -1.36 -6.52 -12.62
N ASN A 53 -2.47 -6.03 -13.16
CA ASN A 53 -2.46 -5.12 -14.32
C ASN A 53 -2.54 -3.65 -13.92
N ALA A 54 -2.72 -3.35 -12.63
CA ALA A 54 -2.85 -1.99 -12.17
C ALA A 54 -1.48 -1.35 -11.96
N GLU A 55 -1.46 -0.03 -11.99
CA GLU A 55 -0.29 0.77 -11.70
C GLU A 55 -0.35 1.28 -10.26
N ILE A 56 0.81 1.60 -9.68
CA ILE A 56 0.85 2.16 -8.33
C ILE A 56 0.00 3.42 -8.25
N GLU A 57 0.07 4.27 -9.26
CA GLU A 57 -0.62 5.54 -9.30
C GLU A 57 -2.14 5.40 -9.33
N ASP A 58 -2.65 4.23 -9.68
CA ASP A 58 -4.09 3.97 -9.65
C ASP A 58 -4.63 3.88 -8.23
N TYR A 59 -3.80 3.47 -7.28
CA TYR A 59 -4.23 3.22 -5.91
C TYR A 59 -3.49 4.04 -4.86
N PHE A 60 -2.27 4.48 -5.19
CA PHE A 60 -1.43 5.25 -4.28
C PHE A 60 -1.08 6.56 -4.92
N GLU A 61 -0.83 7.58 -4.10
CA GLU A 61 -0.28 8.84 -4.59
C GLU A 61 1.10 9.05 -4.00
N LYS A 62 1.96 9.62 -4.82
CA LYS A 62 3.32 9.93 -4.39
C LYS A 62 3.30 11.18 -3.53
N ILE A 63 3.96 11.09 -2.38
CA ILE A 63 4.14 12.25 -1.52
C ILE A 63 5.62 12.51 -1.34
N GLU A 64 5.97 13.77 -1.20
CA GLU A 64 7.34 14.19 -0.97
C GLU A 64 7.45 14.74 0.43
N LYS A 65 8.51 14.32 1.12
CA LYS A 65 8.82 14.89 2.43
C LYS A 65 9.90 15.93 2.23
N LYS A 66 9.52 17.18 2.41
CA LYS A 66 10.48 18.27 2.34
C LYS A 66 11.26 18.34 3.64
N GLY A 67 12.51 18.71 3.54
CA GLY A 67 13.37 18.82 4.71
C GLY A 67 14.03 17.53 5.14
N GLU A 68 13.88 16.52 4.35
CA GLU A 68 14.51 15.24 4.59
C GLU A 68 15.96 15.27 4.13
#